data_997595de3fa4117135b2ec2b737c0db7
#
_entry.id   997595de3fa4117135b2ec2b737c0db7
#
_cell.length_a   1.000
_cell.length_b   1.000
_cell.length_c   1.000
_cell.angle_alpha   90.00
_cell.angle_beta   90.00
_cell.angle_gamma   90.00
#
_symmetry.space_group_name_H-M   'P 1'
#
loop_
_entity.id
_entity.type
_entity.pdbx_description
1 polymer ?
#
loop_
_entity_poly.entity_id
_entity_poly.type
_entity_poly.pdbx_seq_one_letter_code
_entity_poly.pdbx_strand_id
1 'polypeptide(L)'
;MTATNKQVVLKNYVSGFPKESDFDFKTTTVEFKLPGGSNSVLVKNLYLSCDPYMRIRMGKPDPSTAALAQAYAPGKPIFGYGVSRVIESGHPDYKKGDLLWGIVGWEEYSVITPMTHMHFKIQHTDIPLSYYTGLLGMPGMTAYAGFYEVCSPKEGETVYVSAASGAVGQLVGQFAKMMGCYVVGSAGSTEKVDLLKTKFGFDDAFNYKEEPDLSAALKRFSELLISKRLMSLTVRIGLHKKAAIHN
;
A
#
# COMPACT_ATOMS: atom_id res chain seq x y z
N MET A 1 -5.74 25.14 -23.93
CA MET A 1 -6.48 23.86 -24.12
C MET A 1 -7.00 23.43 -22.76
N THR A 2 -8.28 23.04 -22.66
CA THR A 2 -8.92 22.61 -21.41
C THR A 2 -9.47 21.20 -21.57
N ALA A 3 -9.63 20.48 -20.45
CA ALA A 3 -10.30 19.19 -20.39
C ALA A 3 -11.21 19.11 -19.15
N THR A 4 -12.19 18.22 -19.21
CA THR A 4 -12.93 17.84 -18.02
C THR A 4 -12.02 17.06 -17.06
N ASN A 5 -12.24 17.23 -15.76
CA ASN A 5 -11.49 16.55 -14.69
C ASN A 5 -12.47 15.97 -13.68
N LYS A 6 -12.67 14.67 -13.73
CA LYS A 6 -13.47 13.94 -12.74
C LYS A 6 -12.63 13.69 -11.50
N GLN A 7 -13.22 13.92 -10.33
CA GLN A 7 -12.55 13.87 -9.04
C GLN A 7 -13.36 13.04 -8.04
N VAL A 8 -12.67 12.27 -7.21
CA VAL A 8 -13.25 11.60 -6.04
C VAL A 8 -13.01 12.48 -4.81
N VAL A 9 -14.06 13.00 -4.23
CA VAL A 9 -14.02 13.98 -3.15
C VAL A 9 -14.54 13.34 -1.87
N LEU A 10 -13.84 13.52 -0.75
CA LEU A 10 -14.36 13.12 0.55
C LEU A 10 -15.53 14.04 0.93
N LYS A 11 -16.70 13.47 1.16
CA LYS A 11 -17.90 14.22 1.53
C LYS A 11 -17.90 14.62 2.99
N ASN A 12 -17.64 13.64 3.87
CA ASN A 12 -17.57 13.81 5.31
C ASN A 12 -16.45 12.94 5.89
N TYR A 13 -16.02 13.21 7.12
CA TYR A 13 -15.12 12.32 7.81
C TYR A 13 -15.76 10.96 8.07
N VAL A 14 -15.01 9.90 7.77
CA VAL A 14 -15.47 8.51 7.85
C VAL A 14 -15.29 7.96 9.26
N SER A 15 -16.36 7.36 9.79
CA SER A 15 -16.33 6.51 11.00
C SER A 15 -16.63 5.07 10.60
N GLY A 16 -15.81 4.11 11.09
CA GLY A 16 -15.94 2.71 10.69
C GLY A 16 -15.39 2.41 9.29
N PHE A 17 -16.01 1.49 8.55
CA PHE A 17 -15.62 1.18 7.18
C PHE A 17 -16.13 2.23 6.19
N PRO A 18 -15.31 2.65 5.20
CA PRO A 18 -15.74 3.56 4.15
C PRO A 18 -16.90 2.96 3.33
N LYS A 19 -17.83 3.81 2.95
CA LYS A 19 -18.97 3.48 2.08
C LYS A 19 -18.94 4.41 0.88
N GLU A 20 -19.56 4.03 -0.21
CA GLU A 20 -19.70 4.90 -1.39
C GLU A 20 -20.33 6.24 -1.06
N SER A 21 -21.29 6.26 -0.11
CA SER A 21 -21.96 7.47 0.36
C SER A 21 -21.06 8.49 1.07
N ASP A 22 -19.83 8.07 1.46
CA ASP A 22 -18.84 8.95 2.08
C ASP A 22 -18.07 9.80 1.05
N PHE A 23 -18.29 9.53 -0.25
CA PHE A 23 -17.62 10.19 -1.34
C PHE A 23 -18.61 10.84 -2.30
N ASP A 24 -18.17 11.92 -2.95
CA ASP A 24 -18.84 12.54 -4.07
C ASP A 24 -17.93 12.47 -5.32
N PHE A 25 -18.56 12.32 -6.49
CA PHE A 25 -17.89 12.48 -7.77
C PHE A 25 -18.15 13.89 -8.29
N LYS A 26 -17.10 14.69 -8.39
CA LYS A 26 -17.18 16.05 -8.95
C LYS A 26 -16.54 16.10 -10.33
N THR A 27 -17.13 16.87 -11.22
CA THR A 27 -16.54 17.20 -12.52
C THR A 27 -16.16 18.66 -12.52
N THR A 28 -14.89 18.93 -12.78
CA THR A 28 -14.31 20.27 -12.90
C THR A 28 -13.67 20.43 -14.27
N THR A 29 -13.10 21.59 -14.55
CA THR A 29 -12.29 21.85 -15.76
C THR A 29 -10.84 22.08 -15.34
N VAL A 30 -9.92 21.47 -16.07
CA VAL A 30 -8.49 21.69 -15.93
C VAL A 30 -7.95 22.40 -17.17
N GLU A 31 -7.14 23.43 -16.98
CA GLU A 31 -6.40 24.08 -18.05
C GLU A 31 -5.05 23.41 -18.26
N PHE A 32 -4.69 23.16 -19.54
CA PHE A 32 -3.38 22.62 -19.90
C PHE A 32 -2.35 23.76 -20.05
N LYS A 33 -2.34 24.64 -19.04
CA LYS A 33 -1.41 25.75 -18.94
C LYS A 33 -1.02 25.94 -17.49
N LEU A 34 0.26 25.89 -17.22
CA LEU A 34 0.80 26.18 -15.90
C LEU A 34 1.12 27.68 -15.76
N PRO A 35 1.05 28.23 -14.53
CA PRO A 35 1.53 29.60 -14.29
C PRO A 35 3.00 29.73 -14.69
N GLY A 36 3.32 30.83 -15.36
CA GLY A 36 4.71 31.12 -15.78
C GLY A 36 5.65 31.14 -14.57
N GLY A 37 6.81 30.49 -14.70
CA GLY A 37 7.83 30.42 -13.65
C GLY A 37 7.48 29.51 -12.47
N SER A 38 6.40 28.72 -12.55
CA SER A 38 6.07 27.74 -11.50
C SER A 38 6.87 26.45 -11.68
N ASN A 39 7.28 25.83 -10.57
CA ASN A 39 7.86 24.49 -10.55
C ASN A 39 6.79 23.38 -10.55
N SER A 40 5.57 23.69 -10.98
CA SER A 40 4.48 22.75 -11.02
C SER A 40 4.52 21.87 -12.27
N VAL A 41 3.90 20.72 -12.18
CA VAL A 41 3.76 19.76 -13.26
C VAL A 41 2.30 19.35 -13.36
N LEU A 42 1.71 19.49 -14.55
CA LEU A 42 0.39 18.94 -14.84
C LEU A 42 0.54 17.51 -15.32
N VAL A 43 -0.14 16.60 -14.66
CA VAL A 43 -0.09 15.18 -14.98
C VAL A 43 -1.49 14.62 -15.28
N LYS A 44 -1.55 13.61 -16.15
CA LYS A 44 -2.71 12.74 -16.33
C LYS A 44 -2.50 11.48 -15.51
N ASN A 45 -3.41 11.19 -14.60
CA ASN A 45 -3.34 9.99 -13.78
C ASN A 45 -3.73 8.76 -14.60
N LEU A 46 -2.93 7.70 -14.50
CA LEU A 46 -3.10 6.46 -15.24
C LEU A 46 -3.54 5.31 -14.32
N TYR A 47 -2.94 5.24 -13.12
CA TYR A 47 -3.24 4.25 -12.08
C TYR A 47 -3.23 4.93 -10.71
N LEU A 48 -4.18 4.55 -9.87
CA LEU A 48 -4.30 4.99 -8.49
C LEU A 48 -4.13 3.79 -7.56
N SER A 49 -3.36 3.95 -6.49
CA SER A 49 -3.14 2.92 -5.48
C SER A 49 -4.18 3.03 -4.37
N CYS A 50 -4.87 1.92 -4.07
CA CYS A 50 -5.81 1.82 -2.96
C CYS A 50 -5.07 1.30 -1.72
N ASP A 51 -4.47 2.20 -0.96
CA ASP A 51 -3.64 1.85 0.18
C ASP A 51 -4.40 1.95 1.51
N PRO A 52 -4.26 0.98 2.42
CA PRO A 52 -5.01 0.97 3.69
C PRO A 52 -4.78 2.20 4.57
N TYR A 53 -3.61 2.86 4.51
CA TYR A 53 -3.34 4.08 5.27
C TYR A 53 -4.30 5.23 4.91
N MET A 54 -4.86 5.22 3.70
CA MET A 54 -5.83 6.22 3.25
C MET A 54 -7.07 6.25 4.15
N ARG A 55 -7.42 5.09 4.76
CA ARG A 55 -8.51 5.03 5.74
C ARG A 55 -8.24 5.89 6.96
N ILE A 56 -7.01 5.96 7.44
CA ILE A 56 -6.63 6.83 8.57
C ILE A 56 -6.85 8.30 8.19
N ARG A 57 -6.47 8.67 6.97
CA ARG A 57 -6.64 10.03 6.43
C ARG A 57 -8.10 10.45 6.25
N MET A 58 -9.03 9.50 6.13
CA MET A 58 -10.48 9.78 6.01
C MET A 58 -11.14 10.12 7.34
N GLY A 59 -10.49 9.83 8.47
CA GLY A 59 -10.98 10.15 9.82
C GLY A 59 -10.83 11.63 10.17
N LYS A 60 -11.51 12.05 11.25
CA LYS A 60 -11.25 13.36 11.84
C LYS A 60 -9.78 13.49 12.23
N PRO A 61 -9.18 14.67 12.06
CA PRO A 61 -7.82 14.91 12.51
C PRO A 61 -7.66 14.54 13.99
N ASP A 62 -6.65 13.72 14.29
CA ASP A 62 -6.31 13.27 15.62
C ASP A 62 -4.81 13.57 15.86
N PRO A 63 -4.45 14.37 16.87
CA PRO A 63 -3.06 14.66 17.16
C PRO A 63 -2.18 13.43 17.38
N SER A 64 -2.74 12.32 17.89
CA SER A 64 -2.01 11.08 18.11
C SER A 64 -1.63 10.36 16.80
N THR A 65 -2.31 10.66 15.71
CA THR A 65 -2.07 10.06 14.38
C THR A 65 -1.51 11.07 13.37
N ALA A 66 -1.43 12.35 13.71
CA ALA A 66 -0.98 13.42 12.82
C ALA A 66 0.41 13.18 12.24
N ALA A 67 1.30 12.55 13.01
CA ALA A 67 2.64 12.18 12.55
C ALA A 67 2.64 11.05 11.51
N LEU A 68 1.56 10.25 11.44
CA LEU A 68 1.46 9.10 10.54
C LEU A 68 0.82 9.47 9.19
N ALA A 69 -0.15 10.38 9.20
CA ALA A 69 -0.83 10.77 7.97
C ALA A 69 -1.63 12.08 8.15
N GLN A 70 -1.41 13.04 7.25
CA GLN A 70 -2.26 14.21 7.14
C GLN A 70 -3.70 13.80 6.78
N ALA A 71 -4.70 14.24 7.54
CA ALA A 71 -6.11 13.96 7.25
C ALA A 71 -6.55 14.61 5.93
N TYR A 72 -7.47 13.95 5.22
CA TYR A 72 -8.16 14.56 4.09
C TYR A 72 -9.12 15.64 4.57
N ALA A 73 -9.30 16.67 3.76
CA ALA A 73 -10.29 17.71 4.04
C ALA A 73 -11.61 17.38 3.32
N PRO A 74 -12.76 17.33 4.03
CA PRO A 74 -14.07 17.22 3.37
C PRO A 74 -14.26 18.31 2.31
N GLY A 75 -14.88 17.95 1.19
CA GLY A 75 -15.10 18.84 0.05
C GLY A 75 -13.89 18.94 -0.91
N LYS A 76 -12.77 18.30 -0.60
CA LYS A 76 -11.56 18.26 -1.44
C LYS A 76 -11.34 16.86 -2.02
N PRO A 77 -10.68 16.74 -3.19
CA PRO A 77 -10.24 15.46 -3.71
C PRO A 77 -9.37 14.73 -2.70
N ILE A 78 -9.58 13.42 -2.55
CA ILE A 78 -8.65 12.57 -1.84
C ILE A 78 -7.39 12.38 -2.69
N PHE A 79 -6.29 12.00 -2.07
CA PHE A 79 -5.02 11.81 -2.75
C PHE A 79 -4.25 10.62 -2.18
N GLY A 80 -3.39 10.05 -2.97
CA GLY A 80 -2.57 8.89 -2.60
C GLY A 80 -1.53 8.60 -3.66
N TYR A 81 -0.85 7.48 -3.53
CA TYR A 81 0.12 7.06 -4.53
C TYR A 81 -0.55 6.68 -5.84
N GLY A 82 0.13 6.94 -6.93
CA GLY A 82 -0.36 6.61 -8.26
C GLY A 82 0.74 6.67 -9.30
N VAL A 83 0.37 6.31 -10.52
CA VAL A 83 1.19 6.45 -11.72
C VAL A 83 0.55 7.48 -12.61
N SER A 84 1.33 8.41 -13.10
CA SER A 84 0.84 9.49 -13.94
C SER A 84 1.79 9.78 -15.10
N ARG A 85 1.28 10.47 -16.13
CA ARG A 85 2.05 10.95 -17.27
C ARG A 85 2.07 12.47 -17.29
N VAL A 86 3.23 13.06 -17.43
CA VAL A 86 3.40 14.52 -17.57
C VAL A 86 2.74 14.99 -18.85
N ILE A 87 1.83 15.96 -18.74
CA ILE A 87 1.16 16.66 -19.85
C ILE A 87 1.85 17.99 -20.14
N GLU A 88 2.17 18.75 -19.07
CA GLU A 88 2.85 20.04 -19.12
C GLU A 88 3.76 20.18 -17.89
N SER A 89 4.90 20.84 -18.03
CA SER A 89 5.87 20.99 -16.95
C SER A 89 6.48 22.37 -16.91
N GLY A 90 6.47 22.98 -15.73
CA GLY A 90 7.32 24.12 -15.38
C GLY A 90 8.57 23.71 -14.59
N HIS A 91 8.72 22.44 -14.23
CA HIS A 91 9.84 21.93 -13.45
C HIS A 91 11.00 21.48 -14.37
N PRO A 92 12.27 21.84 -14.06
CA PRO A 92 13.40 21.55 -14.95
C PRO A 92 13.65 20.03 -15.15
N ASP A 93 13.37 19.22 -14.14
CA ASP A 93 13.67 17.78 -14.18
C ASP A 93 12.59 16.95 -14.86
N TYR A 94 11.39 17.48 -15.10
CA TYR A 94 10.26 16.75 -15.68
C TYR A 94 9.89 17.31 -17.04
N LYS A 95 9.68 16.43 -18.01
CA LYS A 95 9.32 16.79 -19.38
C LYS A 95 8.00 16.14 -19.78
N LYS A 96 7.29 16.76 -20.70
CA LYS A 96 6.09 16.19 -21.31
C LYS A 96 6.34 14.76 -21.80
N GLY A 97 5.47 13.85 -21.41
CA GLY A 97 5.57 12.42 -21.73
C GLY A 97 6.25 11.57 -20.64
N ASP A 98 7.01 12.17 -19.72
CA ASP A 98 7.61 11.45 -18.60
C ASP A 98 6.53 10.71 -17.80
N LEU A 99 6.86 9.53 -17.32
CA LEU A 99 6.04 8.76 -16.40
C LEU A 99 6.53 8.98 -14.98
N LEU A 100 5.60 9.22 -14.06
CA LEU A 100 5.87 9.49 -12.65
C LEU A 100 5.15 8.50 -11.77
N TRP A 101 5.81 8.06 -10.72
CA TRP A 101 5.20 7.45 -9.54
C TRP A 101 5.27 8.44 -8.38
N GLY A 102 4.18 8.60 -7.65
CA GLY A 102 4.16 9.50 -6.49
C GLY A 102 2.75 9.84 -6.03
N ILE A 103 2.65 10.86 -5.17
CA ILE A 103 1.38 11.33 -4.63
C ILE A 103 0.63 12.17 -5.68
N VAL A 104 -0.57 11.73 -6.03
CA VAL A 104 -1.47 12.42 -6.96
C VAL A 104 -2.89 12.47 -6.39
N GLY A 105 -3.71 13.39 -6.89
CA GLY A 105 -5.13 13.43 -6.56
C GLY A 105 -5.89 12.24 -7.16
N TRP A 106 -6.95 11.83 -6.49
CA TRP A 106 -7.90 10.89 -7.08
C TRP A 106 -8.80 11.61 -8.08
N GLU A 107 -8.23 11.92 -9.20
CA GLU A 107 -8.80 12.69 -10.29
C GLU A 107 -8.14 12.31 -11.62
N GLU A 108 -8.71 12.74 -12.75
CA GLU A 108 -8.12 12.40 -14.06
C GLU A 108 -6.83 13.17 -14.33
N TYR A 109 -6.75 14.43 -13.89
CA TYR A 109 -5.60 15.30 -14.05
C TYR A 109 -5.26 15.99 -12.74
N SER A 110 -4.01 15.98 -12.34
CA SER A 110 -3.53 16.65 -11.13
C SER A 110 -2.46 17.68 -11.48
N VAL A 111 -2.51 18.83 -10.80
CA VAL A 111 -1.39 19.77 -10.79
C VAL A 111 -0.59 19.49 -9.51
N ILE A 112 0.63 19.04 -9.67
CA ILE A 112 1.52 18.68 -8.56
C ILE A 112 2.75 19.60 -8.54
N THR A 113 3.31 19.83 -7.35
CA THR A 113 4.65 20.37 -7.19
C THR A 113 5.55 19.22 -6.75
N PRO A 114 6.38 18.66 -7.66
CA PRO A 114 7.17 17.49 -7.34
C PRO A 114 8.11 17.73 -6.15
N MET A 115 8.15 16.74 -5.25
CA MET A 115 9.10 16.70 -4.14
C MET A 115 9.99 15.47 -4.31
N THR A 116 11.30 15.65 -4.22
CA THR A 116 12.31 14.63 -4.49
C THR A 116 12.10 13.31 -3.77
N HIS A 117 11.50 13.34 -2.58
CA HIS A 117 11.25 12.15 -1.76
C HIS A 117 9.83 11.55 -1.94
N MET A 118 9.00 12.17 -2.77
CA MET A 118 7.60 11.74 -2.97
C MET A 118 7.22 11.51 -4.43
N HIS A 119 8.04 11.96 -5.38
CA HIS A 119 7.77 11.83 -6.80
C HIS A 119 9.02 11.36 -7.52
N PHE A 120 8.90 10.25 -8.24
CA PHE A 120 10.01 9.62 -8.95
C PHE A 120 9.65 9.41 -10.41
N LYS A 121 10.62 9.65 -11.30
CA LYS A 121 10.48 9.22 -12.69
C LYS A 121 10.53 7.72 -12.78
N ILE A 122 9.59 7.14 -13.49
CA ILE A 122 9.61 5.73 -13.86
C ILE A 122 10.59 5.54 -15.01
N GLN A 123 11.66 4.80 -14.78
CA GLN A 123 12.69 4.48 -15.77
C GLN A 123 12.43 3.14 -16.44
N HIS A 124 11.90 2.17 -15.71
CA HIS A 124 11.61 0.83 -16.22
C HIS A 124 10.18 0.77 -16.77
N THR A 125 10.05 0.94 -18.08
CA THR A 125 8.77 0.92 -18.80
C THR A 125 8.53 -0.38 -19.57
N ASP A 126 9.46 -1.30 -19.50
CA ASP A 126 9.41 -2.67 -20.04
C ASP A 126 8.49 -3.61 -19.23
N ILE A 127 8.07 -3.17 -18.05
CA ILE A 127 7.12 -3.85 -17.17
C ILE A 127 5.78 -3.11 -17.11
N PRO A 128 4.66 -3.80 -16.81
CA PRO A 128 3.36 -3.14 -16.71
C PRO A 128 3.35 -2.02 -15.66
N LEU A 129 2.87 -0.85 -16.03
CA LEU A 129 2.82 0.33 -15.14
C LEU A 129 1.98 0.10 -13.87
N SER A 130 1.02 -0.81 -13.92
CA SER A 130 0.24 -1.21 -12.74
C SER A 130 1.09 -1.81 -11.62
N TYR A 131 2.29 -2.33 -11.91
CA TYR A 131 3.19 -2.86 -10.88
C TYR A 131 3.69 -1.77 -9.93
N TYR A 132 3.70 -0.51 -10.37
CA TYR A 132 4.05 0.64 -9.52
C TYR A 132 2.95 1.02 -8.52
N THR A 133 1.77 0.39 -8.57
CA THR A 133 0.76 0.45 -7.50
C THR A 133 0.72 -0.82 -6.63
N GLY A 134 1.66 -1.75 -6.85
CA GLY A 134 1.77 -3.03 -6.15
C GLY A 134 3.21 -3.32 -5.73
N LEU A 135 3.84 -4.29 -6.43
CA LEU A 135 5.21 -4.77 -6.13
C LEU A 135 6.27 -3.65 -6.12
N LEU A 136 6.19 -2.71 -7.05
CA LEU A 136 7.11 -1.56 -7.15
C LEU A 136 6.54 -0.28 -6.51
N GLY A 137 5.42 -0.37 -5.80
CA GLY A 137 4.76 0.72 -5.10
C GLY A 137 4.80 0.56 -3.59
N MET A 138 3.82 1.18 -2.91
CA MET A 138 3.71 1.13 -1.45
C MET A 138 3.65 -0.29 -0.86
N PRO A 139 2.89 -1.24 -1.42
CA PRO A 139 2.88 -2.62 -0.89
C PRO A 139 4.26 -3.27 -0.94
N GLY A 140 4.97 -3.15 -2.06
CA GLY A 140 6.31 -3.73 -2.22
C GLY A 140 7.35 -3.08 -1.32
N MET A 141 7.36 -1.75 -1.24
CA MET A 141 8.24 -1.00 -0.34
C MET A 141 7.98 -1.37 1.13
N THR A 142 6.72 -1.49 1.53
CA THR A 142 6.34 -1.90 2.88
C THR A 142 6.79 -3.33 3.18
N ALA A 143 6.60 -4.25 2.22
CA ALA A 143 7.03 -5.64 2.36
C ALA A 143 8.56 -5.74 2.47
N TYR A 144 9.28 -5.02 1.60
CA TYR A 144 10.75 -5.03 1.58
C TYR A 144 11.33 -4.48 2.89
N ALA A 145 10.94 -3.27 3.27
CA ALA A 145 11.45 -2.65 4.49
C ALA A 145 11.07 -3.46 5.74
N GLY A 146 9.82 -3.91 5.83
CA GLY A 146 9.36 -4.73 6.95
C GLY A 146 10.11 -6.06 7.06
N PHE A 147 10.40 -6.70 5.95
CA PHE A 147 11.07 -7.99 5.93
C PHE A 147 12.60 -7.87 6.14
N TYR A 148 13.27 -7.07 5.32
CA TYR A 148 14.74 -7.02 5.33
C TYR A 148 15.31 -6.11 6.41
N GLU A 149 14.69 -4.93 6.66
CA GLU A 149 15.25 -3.94 7.58
C GLU A 149 14.73 -4.11 9.01
N VAL A 150 13.47 -4.52 9.19
CA VAL A 150 12.87 -4.62 10.52
C VAL A 150 12.95 -6.04 11.09
N CYS A 151 12.48 -7.04 10.34
CA CYS A 151 12.49 -8.44 10.79
C CYS A 151 13.83 -9.10 10.61
N SER A 152 14.48 -8.87 9.48
CA SER A 152 15.81 -9.40 9.12
C SER A 152 15.98 -10.90 9.47
N PRO A 153 15.09 -11.79 8.99
CA PRO A 153 15.17 -13.21 9.29
C PRO A 153 16.39 -13.82 8.61
N LYS A 154 16.80 -14.98 9.12
CA LYS A 154 17.94 -15.75 8.57
C LYS A 154 17.44 -16.99 7.85
N GLU A 155 18.25 -17.51 6.95
CA GLU A 155 18.00 -18.78 6.29
C GLU A 155 17.69 -19.88 7.32
N GLY A 156 16.67 -20.67 7.03
CA GLY A 156 16.20 -21.74 7.87
C GLY A 156 15.34 -21.32 9.06
N GLU A 157 15.09 -20.03 9.29
CA GLU A 157 14.12 -19.57 10.30
C GLU A 157 12.68 -19.77 9.82
N THR A 158 11.75 -19.77 10.78
CA THR A 158 10.32 -19.80 10.49
C THR A 158 9.76 -18.40 10.51
N VAL A 159 9.06 -18.02 9.42
CA VAL A 159 8.39 -16.73 9.29
C VAL A 159 6.88 -16.94 9.26
N TYR A 160 6.18 -16.34 10.21
CA TYR A 160 4.72 -16.28 10.19
C TYR A 160 4.24 -14.96 9.63
N VAL A 161 3.32 -15.03 8.67
CA VAL A 161 2.72 -13.86 7.99
C VAL A 161 1.22 -13.83 8.24
N SER A 162 0.74 -12.84 8.97
CA SER A 162 -0.69 -12.57 9.12
C SER A 162 -1.24 -11.83 7.90
N ALA A 163 -2.53 -11.99 7.59
CA ALA A 163 -3.16 -11.43 6.38
C ALA A 163 -2.32 -11.74 5.12
N ALA A 164 -1.79 -12.95 5.04
CA ALA A 164 -0.76 -13.36 4.10
C ALA A 164 -1.15 -13.24 2.63
N SER A 165 -2.44 -13.34 2.30
CA SER A 165 -2.96 -13.17 0.93
C SER A 165 -3.13 -11.70 0.52
N GLY A 166 -2.89 -10.74 1.42
CA GLY A 166 -2.93 -9.31 1.10
C GLY A 166 -1.72 -8.87 0.26
N ALA A 167 -1.79 -7.66 -0.31
CA ALA A 167 -0.76 -7.15 -1.21
C ALA A 167 0.65 -7.14 -0.59
N VAL A 168 0.77 -6.82 0.69
CA VAL A 168 2.05 -6.85 1.43
C VAL A 168 2.39 -8.28 1.86
N GLY A 169 1.43 -9.00 2.46
CA GLY A 169 1.69 -10.33 3.03
C GLY A 169 2.18 -11.35 2.03
N GLN A 170 1.59 -11.40 0.82
CA GLN A 170 2.05 -12.31 -0.23
C GLN A 170 3.48 -12.02 -0.70
N LEU A 171 3.93 -10.78 -0.67
CA LEU A 171 5.30 -10.41 -1.02
C LEU A 171 6.29 -10.80 0.09
N VAL A 172 5.92 -10.52 1.35
CA VAL A 172 6.73 -10.94 2.51
C VAL A 172 6.96 -12.45 2.51
N GLY A 173 5.91 -13.24 2.25
CA GLY A 173 6.05 -14.70 2.18
C GLY A 173 6.97 -15.15 1.07
N GLN A 174 6.87 -14.54 -0.12
CA GLN A 174 7.77 -14.87 -1.24
C GLN A 174 9.22 -14.44 -0.96
N PHE A 175 9.46 -13.27 -0.34
CA PHE A 175 10.81 -12.88 0.12
C PHE A 175 11.37 -13.90 1.11
N ALA A 176 10.55 -14.35 2.06
CA ALA A 176 10.95 -15.36 3.03
C ALA A 176 11.28 -16.71 2.36
N LYS A 177 10.51 -17.13 1.36
CA LYS A 177 10.84 -18.33 0.57
C LYS A 177 12.15 -18.18 -0.18
N MET A 178 12.38 -17.04 -0.82
CA MET A 178 13.65 -16.74 -1.53
C MET A 178 14.86 -16.77 -0.59
N MET A 179 14.68 -16.43 0.68
CA MET A 179 15.72 -16.46 1.70
C MET A 179 15.93 -17.84 2.34
N GLY A 180 15.15 -18.87 1.94
CA GLY A 180 15.25 -20.20 2.51
C GLY A 180 14.55 -20.38 3.86
N CYS A 181 13.59 -19.50 4.20
CA CYS A 181 12.78 -19.64 5.41
C CYS A 181 11.65 -20.67 5.24
N TYR A 182 11.20 -21.23 6.34
CA TYR A 182 9.92 -21.94 6.42
C TYR A 182 8.80 -20.91 6.62
N VAL A 183 7.81 -20.87 5.73
CA VAL A 183 6.82 -19.79 5.71
C VAL A 183 5.43 -20.29 6.02
N VAL A 184 4.83 -19.74 7.06
CA VAL A 184 3.47 -20.02 7.49
C VAL A 184 2.61 -18.77 7.31
N GLY A 185 1.45 -18.92 6.66
CA GLY A 185 0.52 -17.82 6.44
C GLY A 185 -0.83 -18.01 7.12
N SER A 186 -1.50 -16.90 7.46
CA SER A 186 -2.92 -16.97 7.78
C SER A 186 -3.76 -16.07 6.88
N ALA A 187 -4.94 -16.55 6.51
CA ALA A 187 -5.88 -15.85 5.66
C ALA A 187 -7.32 -16.04 6.17
N GLY A 188 -8.28 -15.32 5.60
CA GLY A 188 -9.67 -15.30 6.10
C GLY A 188 -10.64 -16.13 5.26
N SER A 189 -10.16 -17.02 4.38
CA SER A 189 -10.98 -18.02 3.67
C SER A 189 -10.10 -19.15 3.14
N THR A 190 -10.71 -20.30 2.86
CA THR A 190 -10.05 -21.50 2.34
C THR A 190 -9.40 -21.23 0.97
N GLU A 191 -10.07 -20.52 0.07
CA GLU A 191 -9.53 -20.18 -1.26
C GLU A 191 -8.24 -19.35 -1.14
N LYS A 192 -8.17 -18.47 -0.14
CA LYS A 192 -6.96 -17.67 0.13
C LYS A 192 -5.85 -18.51 0.72
N VAL A 193 -6.18 -19.50 1.55
CA VAL A 193 -5.21 -20.48 2.08
C VAL A 193 -4.62 -21.30 0.95
N ASP A 194 -5.47 -21.80 0.03
CA ASP A 194 -5.02 -22.56 -1.15
C ASP A 194 -4.13 -21.71 -2.06
N LEU A 195 -4.50 -20.44 -2.27
CA LEU A 195 -3.70 -19.49 -3.04
C LEU A 195 -2.29 -19.31 -2.46
N LEU A 196 -2.17 -19.22 -1.13
CA LEU A 196 -0.88 -19.10 -0.46
C LEU A 196 0.01 -20.30 -0.73
N LYS A 197 -0.54 -21.51 -0.62
CA LYS A 197 0.21 -22.76 -0.81
C LYS A 197 0.55 -23.00 -2.28
N THR A 198 -0.45 -22.90 -3.15
CA THR A 198 -0.31 -23.34 -4.56
C THR A 198 0.38 -22.32 -5.45
N LYS A 199 0.18 -21.01 -5.20
CA LYS A 199 0.70 -19.95 -6.06
C LYS A 199 1.87 -19.19 -5.44
N PHE A 200 1.83 -18.92 -4.13
CA PHE A 200 2.85 -18.10 -3.48
C PHE A 200 3.92 -18.92 -2.75
N GLY A 201 3.81 -20.25 -2.76
CA GLY A 201 4.83 -21.15 -2.25
C GLY A 201 5.01 -21.16 -0.74
N PHE A 202 4.00 -20.77 0.02
CA PHE A 202 4.01 -20.93 1.47
C PHE A 202 4.07 -22.41 1.83
N ASP A 203 4.88 -22.77 2.83
CA ASP A 203 5.02 -24.15 3.28
C ASP A 203 3.75 -24.63 4.00
N ASP A 204 3.12 -23.71 4.77
CA ASP A 204 1.82 -23.96 5.36
C ASP A 204 0.97 -22.69 5.47
N ALA A 205 -0.32 -22.88 5.58
CA ALA A 205 -1.27 -21.79 5.78
C ALA A 205 -2.57 -22.29 6.42
N PHE A 206 -3.25 -21.40 7.16
CA PHE A 206 -4.51 -21.73 7.82
C PHE A 206 -5.53 -20.60 7.74
N ASN A 207 -6.83 -20.96 7.84
CA ASN A 207 -7.92 -20.01 7.93
C ASN A 207 -8.11 -19.59 9.40
N TYR A 208 -7.69 -18.36 9.73
CA TYR A 208 -7.78 -17.85 11.11
C TYR A 208 -9.22 -17.73 11.66
N LYS A 209 -10.23 -17.76 10.78
CA LYS A 209 -11.64 -17.72 11.19
C LYS A 209 -12.17 -19.07 11.65
N GLU A 210 -11.51 -20.14 11.26
CA GLU A 210 -11.85 -21.53 11.62
C GLU A 210 -11.04 -22.03 12.82
N GLU A 211 -10.04 -21.24 13.28
CA GLU A 211 -9.22 -21.58 14.43
C GLU A 211 -9.84 -21.04 15.73
N PRO A 212 -10.25 -21.90 16.64
CA PRO A 212 -10.83 -21.48 17.92
C PRO A 212 -9.79 -20.83 18.85
N ASP A 213 -8.53 -21.23 18.73
CA ASP A 213 -7.38 -20.68 19.46
C ASP A 213 -6.20 -20.42 18.52
N LEU A 214 -5.98 -19.14 18.23
CA LEU A 214 -4.87 -18.72 17.36
C LEU A 214 -3.50 -18.99 18.00
N SER A 215 -3.38 -18.97 19.32
CA SER A 215 -2.13 -19.26 20.00
C SER A 215 -1.77 -20.74 19.86
N ALA A 216 -2.75 -21.63 20.01
CA ALA A 216 -2.56 -23.05 19.76
C ALA A 216 -2.24 -23.34 18.29
N ALA A 217 -2.91 -22.64 17.35
CA ALA A 217 -2.60 -22.75 15.94
C ALA A 217 -1.13 -22.39 15.65
N LEU A 218 -0.65 -21.28 16.19
CA LEU A 218 0.76 -20.85 16.00
C LEU A 218 1.76 -21.79 16.68
N LYS A 219 1.42 -22.36 17.85
CA LYS A 219 2.27 -23.34 18.55
C LYS A 219 2.49 -24.60 17.72
N ARG A 220 1.49 -25.11 16.99
CA ARG A 220 1.65 -26.25 16.07
C ARG A 220 2.82 -26.08 15.11
N PHE A 221 3.06 -24.85 14.64
CA PHE A 221 4.16 -24.55 13.72
C PHE A 221 5.49 -24.30 14.43
N SER A 222 5.48 -23.87 15.70
CA SER A 222 6.68 -23.71 16.49
C SER A 222 7.22 -25.04 17.04
N GLU A 223 6.36 -26.00 17.36
CA GLU A 223 6.73 -27.33 17.86
C GLU A 223 7.29 -28.25 16.78
N LEU A 224 6.86 -28.10 15.53
CA LEU A 224 7.44 -28.78 14.37
C LEU A 224 8.91 -28.42 14.13
N LEU A 225 9.41 -27.39 14.82
CA LEU A 225 10.73 -26.78 14.57
C LEU A 225 11.50 -26.56 15.87
N ILE A 226 11.79 -27.66 16.60
CA ILE A 226 12.45 -27.72 17.93
C ILE A 226 13.77 -26.91 18.06
N SER A 227 14.21 -26.18 17.06
CA SER A 227 15.46 -25.38 17.13
C SER A 227 15.43 -24.03 16.44
N LYS A 228 14.28 -23.51 15.97
CA LYS A 228 14.28 -22.30 15.12
C LYS A 228 13.39 -21.20 15.69
N ARG A 229 13.94 -19.99 15.73
CA ARG A 229 13.26 -18.77 16.20
C ARG A 229 12.03 -18.47 15.37
N LEU A 230 10.85 -18.40 15.99
CA LEU A 230 9.62 -17.93 15.35
C LEU A 230 9.65 -16.41 15.26
N MET A 231 9.76 -15.86 14.06
CA MET A 231 9.62 -14.43 13.80
C MET A 231 8.21 -14.14 13.30
N SER A 232 7.44 -13.34 14.03
CA SER A 232 6.11 -12.90 13.60
C SER A 232 6.18 -11.51 13.00
N LEU A 233 6.02 -11.42 11.68
CA LEU A 233 5.77 -10.16 10.99
C LEU A 233 4.25 -9.92 10.93
N THR A 234 3.70 -9.32 11.97
CA THR A 234 2.33 -8.83 11.92
C THR A 234 2.33 -7.50 11.16
N VAL A 235 2.01 -7.54 9.88
CA VAL A 235 1.71 -6.32 9.12
C VAL A 235 0.36 -5.80 9.63
N ARG A 236 0.37 -5.17 10.80
CA ARG A 236 -0.75 -4.39 11.30
C ARG A 236 -0.74 -3.03 10.61
N ILE A 237 -1.39 -2.96 9.48
CA ILE A 237 -1.84 -1.67 8.96
C ILE A 237 -2.97 -1.21 9.90
N GLY A 238 -2.56 -0.41 10.87
CA GLY A 238 -3.35 0.49 11.68
C GLY A 238 -4.79 0.11 12.01
N LEU A 239 -5.04 -0.86 12.90
CA LEU A 239 -6.25 -0.92 13.74
C LEU A 239 -5.90 -1.69 15.03
N HIS A 240 -5.55 -0.91 16.04
CA HIS A 240 -5.60 -1.14 17.51
C HIS A 240 -5.24 -2.46 18.19
N LYS A 241 -4.35 -2.22 19.13
CA LYS A 241 -3.95 -2.89 20.37
C LYS A 241 -2.78 -3.86 20.27
N LYS A 242 -1.68 -3.39 20.93
CA LYS A 242 -0.57 -4.21 21.39
C LYS A 242 -1.09 -5.45 22.09
N ALA A 243 -0.87 -6.61 21.52
CA ALA A 243 -0.66 -7.82 22.26
C ALA A 243 0.83 -8.07 22.22
N ALA A 244 1.53 -7.64 23.24
CA ALA A 244 2.88 -8.10 23.53
C ALA A 244 2.77 -9.59 23.82
N ILE A 245 3.35 -10.41 22.98
CA ILE A 245 3.69 -11.78 23.35
C ILE A 245 4.98 -11.62 24.14
N HIS A 246 4.86 -11.50 25.46
CA HIS A 246 5.98 -11.72 26.36
C HIS A 246 6.24 -13.21 26.47
N ASN A 247 7.51 -13.56 26.42
CA ASN A 247 8.24 -14.82 26.61
C ASN A 247 7.48 -15.97 27.24
#